data_93472cf95abbded21386ff56ed17e797
#
_entry.id   93472cf95abbded21386ff56ed17e797
#
_cell.length_a   1.000
_cell.length_b   1.000
_cell.length_c   1.000
_cell.angle_alpha   90.00
_cell.angle_beta   90.00
_cell.angle_gamma   90.00
#
_symmetry.space_group_name_H-M   'P 1'
#
loop_
_entity.id
_entity.type
_entity.pdbx_description
1 polymer ?
#
loop_
_entity_poly.entity_id
_entity_poly.type
_entity_poly.pdbx_seq_one_letter_code
_entity_poly.pdbx_strand_id
1 'polypeptide(L)'
;NRESFIIDSACPRFGSGEAKGIIRESVRGQDLYLLVDVCNYNLTYTVCGQTNHMSPDDHYQDLKRIIAAVGGKARRITVIMPFLYESRQHRRSARESLDCALALQELTQMGVESIITFDAHDPRVQNAIPLKSFETVQPTYQFIKALLKNVDDLKIDTDHLMVISPDEGAMGRAVYYANVLGIDIGMFYKRRDYSKIVDGRNPIIAHEFLGSDLEGKDVIIIDDMISSGESMIDVATELKRRKANRIFVAATFGLFTNGMEKFDEAHEKGLIDKVLTTNLV
;
A
#
# COMPACT_ATOMS: atom_id res chain seq x y z
N ASN A 1 -23.04 -27.61 10.10
CA ASN A 1 -21.62 -27.22 10.08
C ASN A 1 -21.14 -27.21 8.64
N ARG A 2 -20.73 -26.06 8.12
CA ARG A 2 -20.17 -25.93 6.79
C ARG A 2 -18.67 -26.24 6.89
N GLU A 3 -18.16 -27.18 6.14
CA GLU A 3 -16.74 -27.56 6.15
C GLU A 3 -15.85 -26.49 5.50
N SER A 4 -16.42 -25.68 4.59
CA SER A 4 -15.73 -24.54 3.94
C SER A 4 -16.67 -23.36 3.81
N PHE A 5 -16.13 -22.16 4.01
CA PHE A 5 -16.82 -20.88 3.75
C PHE A 5 -16.43 -20.28 2.41
N ILE A 6 -15.52 -20.92 1.66
CA ILE A 6 -15.09 -20.46 0.34
C ILE A 6 -16.14 -20.90 -0.68
N ILE A 7 -16.62 -19.95 -1.45
CA ILE A 7 -17.61 -20.15 -2.52
C ILE A 7 -16.87 -20.33 -3.85
N ASP A 8 -17.27 -21.35 -4.61
CA ASP A 8 -16.72 -21.57 -5.95
C ASP A 8 -17.18 -20.46 -6.92
N SER A 9 -16.20 -19.67 -7.35
CA SER A 9 -16.39 -18.56 -8.27
C SER A 9 -15.28 -18.52 -9.29
N ALA A 10 -15.56 -17.97 -10.48
CA ALA A 10 -14.58 -17.87 -11.56
C ALA A 10 -14.88 -16.70 -12.49
N CYS A 11 -13.84 -16.22 -13.16
CA CYS A 11 -13.93 -15.24 -14.24
C CYS A 11 -13.25 -15.80 -15.50
N PRO A 12 -13.85 -16.82 -16.20
CA PRO A 12 -13.26 -17.39 -17.39
C PRO A 12 -13.17 -16.37 -18.51
N ARG A 13 -12.04 -16.40 -19.23
CA ARG A 13 -11.79 -15.56 -20.41
C ARG A 13 -12.23 -16.27 -21.69
N PHE A 14 -12.78 -15.49 -22.61
CA PHE A 14 -12.92 -15.89 -24.01
C PHE A 14 -11.61 -15.65 -24.75
N GLY A 15 -11.43 -16.25 -25.93
CA GLY A 15 -10.22 -16.07 -26.73
C GLY A 15 -9.93 -14.63 -27.14
N SER A 16 -10.96 -13.76 -27.15
CA SER A 16 -10.86 -12.30 -27.37
C SER A 16 -10.34 -11.52 -26.16
N GLY A 17 -10.25 -12.15 -24.97
CA GLY A 17 -9.92 -11.48 -23.71
C GLY A 17 -11.13 -11.02 -22.90
N GLU A 18 -12.34 -11.02 -23.46
CA GLU A 18 -13.57 -10.78 -22.72
C GLU A 18 -13.75 -11.86 -21.64
N ALA A 19 -14.48 -11.52 -20.58
CA ALA A 19 -14.73 -12.46 -19.48
C ALA A 19 -16.17 -12.34 -18.95
N LYS A 20 -16.56 -13.35 -18.17
CA LYS A 20 -17.80 -13.33 -17.39
C LYS A 20 -17.56 -13.78 -15.96
N GLY A 21 -18.26 -13.16 -14.99
CA GLY A 21 -18.29 -13.63 -13.61
C GLY A 21 -19.24 -14.82 -13.46
N ILE A 22 -18.83 -15.84 -12.72
CA ILE A 22 -19.63 -17.02 -12.39
C ILE A 22 -19.55 -17.28 -10.91
N ILE A 23 -20.70 -17.49 -10.26
CA ILE A 23 -20.81 -18.04 -8.90
C ILE A 23 -21.59 -19.34 -9.02
N ARG A 24 -21.00 -20.45 -8.57
CA ARG A 24 -21.59 -21.80 -8.73
C ARG A 24 -22.47 -22.25 -7.58
N GLU A 25 -22.55 -21.44 -6.52
CA GLU A 25 -23.38 -21.70 -5.35
C GLU A 25 -24.39 -20.59 -5.10
N SER A 26 -25.41 -20.88 -4.33
CA SER A 26 -26.40 -19.87 -3.93
C SER A 26 -25.84 -18.97 -2.84
N VAL A 27 -25.84 -17.67 -3.07
CA VAL A 27 -25.45 -16.62 -2.12
C VAL A 27 -26.65 -15.88 -1.52
N ARG A 28 -27.86 -16.38 -1.78
CA ARG A 28 -29.11 -15.73 -1.35
C ARG A 28 -29.15 -15.55 0.17
N GLY A 29 -29.33 -14.29 0.59
CA GLY A 29 -29.47 -13.92 2.00
C GLY A 29 -28.19 -14.07 2.84
N GLN A 30 -27.03 -14.33 2.20
CA GLN A 30 -25.74 -14.46 2.89
C GLN A 30 -25.02 -13.12 3.01
N ASP A 31 -24.18 -12.97 4.02
CA ASP A 31 -23.15 -11.95 4.08
C ASP A 31 -21.96 -12.44 3.27
N LEU A 32 -21.63 -11.73 2.20
CA LEU A 32 -20.62 -12.13 1.23
C LEU A 32 -19.37 -11.25 1.40
N TYR A 33 -18.23 -11.89 1.55
CA TYR A 33 -16.92 -11.23 1.59
C TYR A 33 -16.17 -11.56 0.31
N LEU A 34 -15.79 -10.52 -0.44
CA LEU A 34 -15.02 -10.64 -1.68
C LEU A 34 -13.59 -10.18 -1.40
N LEU A 35 -12.66 -11.14 -1.33
CA LEU A 35 -11.23 -10.85 -1.19
C LEU A 35 -10.62 -10.75 -2.58
N VAL A 36 -9.97 -9.64 -2.87
CA VAL A 36 -9.28 -9.40 -4.14
C VAL A 36 -7.89 -8.81 -3.90
N ASP A 37 -6.88 -9.46 -4.46
CA ASP A 37 -5.51 -8.93 -4.56
C ASP A 37 -5.32 -8.33 -5.96
N VAL A 38 -5.40 -7.01 -6.04
CA VAL A 38 -5.27 -6.30 -7.32
C VAL A 38 -3.82 -6.22 -7.82
N CYS A 39 -2.86 -6.53 -6.96
CA CYS A 39 -1.43 -6.52 -7.30
C CYS A 39 -0.91 -7.89 -7.74
N ASN A 40 -1.73 -8.94 -7.79
CA ASN A 40 -1.28 -10.28 -8.13
C ASN A 40 -0.93 -10.43 -9.61
N TYR A 41 0.29 -10.09 -9.95
CA TYR A 41 0.84 -10.21 -11.30
C TYR A 41 1.07 -11.66 -11.76
N ASN A 42 1.04 -12.64 -10.84
CA ASN A 42 1.30 -14.04 -11.17
C ASN A 42 0.13 -14.73 -11.89
N LEU A 43 -1.07 -14.18 -11.77
CA LEU A 43 -2.22 -14.69 -12.52
C LEU A 43 -2.14 -14.27 -13.99
N THR A 44 -2.42 -15.24 -14.86
CA THR A 44 -2.34 -15.03 -16.31
C THR A 44 -3.61 -15.48 -17.02
N TYR A 45 -3.83 -14.95 -18.21
CA TYR A 45 -4.87 -15.39 -19.14
C TYR A 45 -4.38 -15.31 -20.58
N THR A 46 -5.05 -16.00 -21.50
CA THR A 46 -4.66 -16.03 -22.89
C THR A 46 -5.60 -15.20 -23.75
N VAL A 47 -5.04 -14.31 -24.57
CA VAL A 47 -5.75 -13.53 -25.60
C VAL A 47 -5.09 -13.78 -26.95
N CYS A 48 -5.86 -14.20 -27.94
CA CYS A 48 -5.34 -14.47 -29.30
C CYS A 48 -4.08 -15.35 -29.30
N GLY A 49 -4.03 -16.33 -28.40
CA GLY A 49 -2.90 -17.26 -28.28
C GLY A 49 -1.68 -16.74 -27.51
N GLN A 50 -1.73 -15.50 -26.99
CA GLN A 50 -0.65 -14.92 -26.21
C GLN A 50 -1.00 -14.90 -24.72
N THR A 51 -0.02 -15.21 -23.86
CA THR A 51 -0.16 -15.16 -22.42
C THR A 51 0.01 -13.70 -21.93
N ASN A 52 -0.96 -13.24 -21.17
CA ASN A 52 -0.96 -11.91 -20.56
C ASN A 52 -1.04 -12.05 -19.04
N HIS A 53 -0.24 -11.28 -18.31
CA HIS A 53 -0.36 -11.15 -16.87
C HIS A 53 -1.52 -10.24 -16.53
N MET A 54 -2.24 -10.56 -15.45
CA MET A 54 -3.34 -9.71 -14.99
C MET A 54 -2.80 -8.40 -14.41
N SER A 55 -3.33 -7.30 -14.93
CA SER A 55 -3.10 -5.96 -14.39
C SER A 55 -4.04 -5.68 -13.19
N PRO A 56 -3.80 -4.61 -12.41
CA PRO A 56 -4.76 -4.13 -11.41
C PRO A 56 -6.16 -3.90 -12.00
N ASP A 57 -6.26 -3.40 -13.23
CA ASP A 57 -7.52 -3.20 -13.94
C ASP A 57 -8.24 -4.52 -14.22
N ASP A 58 -7.51 -5.55 -14.61
CA ASP A 58 -8.08 -6.89 -14.83
C ASP A 58 -8.70 -7.45 -13.55
N HIS A 59 -7.98 -7.36 -12.45
CA HIS A 59 -8.47 -7.81 -11.13
C HIS A 59 -9.67 -7.00 -10.67
N TYR A 60 -9.62 -5.68 -10.81
CA TYR A 60 -10.72 -4.81 -10.44
C TYR A 60 -11.97 -5.08 -11.32
N GLN A 61 -11.79 -5.30 -12.62
CA GLN A 61 -12.88 -5.66 -13.50
C GLN A 61 -13.47 -7.04 -13.18
N ASP A 62 -12.64 -8.01 -12.77
CA ASP A 62 -13.13 -9.33 -12.34
C ASP A 62 -13.91 -9.23 -11.02
N LEU A 63 -13.48 -8.40 -10.07
CA LEU A 63 -14.26 -8.09 -8.87
C LEU A 63 -15.67 -7.61 -9.25
N LYS A 64 -15.78 -6.65 -10.17
CA LYS A 64 -17.09 -6.13 -10.64
C LYS A 64 -17.94 -7.20 -11.31
N ARG A 65 -17.34 -8.11 -12.07
CA ARG A 65 -18.04 -9.24 -12.68
C ARG A 65 -18.62 -10.19 -11.64
N ILE A 66 -17.88 -10.47 -10.57
CA ILE A 66 -18.38 -11.29 -9.45
C ILE A 66 -19.51 -10.57 -8.71
N ILE A 67 -19.38 -9.28 -8.40
CA ILE A 67 -20.46 -8.49 -7.79
C ILE A 67 -21.73 -8.53 -8.68
N ALA A 68 -21.56 -8.36 -9.99
CA ALA A 68 -22.68 -8.45 -10.94
C ALA A 68 -23.32 -9.85 -10.95
N ALA A 69 -22.52 -10.93 -10.83
CA ALA A 69 -23.02 -12.30 -10.77
C ALA A 69 -23.81 -12.60 -9.48
N VAL A 70 -23.55 -11.89 -8.38
CA VAL A 70 -24.36 -11.94 -7.15
C VAL A 70 -25.80 -11.49 -7.45
N GLY A 71 -25.97 -10.54 -8.36
CA GLY A 71 -27.28 -10.09 -8.85
C GLY A 71 -28.22 -9.57 -7.76
N GLY A 72 -27.70 -8.89 -6.74
CA GLY A 72 -28.46 -8.33 -5.63
C GLY A 72 -29.08 -9.37 -4.68
N LYS A 73 -28.66 -10.63 -4.74
CA LYS A 73 -29.25 -11.72 -3.94
C LYS A 73 -28.59 -11.91 -2.57
N ALA A 74 -27.38 -11.47 -2.38
CA ALA A 74 -26.73 -11.45 -1.07
C ALA A 74 -27.43 -10.45 -0.15
N ARG A 75 -27.37 -10.71 1.16
CA ARG A 75 -27.89 -9.78 2.16
C ARG A 75 -26.98 -8.56 2.25
N ARG A 76 -25.67 -8.77 2.17
CA ARG A 76 -24.64 -7.73 2.26
C ARG A 76 -23.38 -8.17 1.50
N ILE A 77 -22.71 -7.22 0.87
CA ILE A 77 -21.43 -7.44 0.20
C ILE A 77 -20.37 -6.56 0.88
N THR A 78 -19.31 -7.19 1.34
CA THR A 78 -18.10 -6.55 1.84
C THR A 78 -16.96 -6.89 0.91
N VAL A 79 -16.23 -5.89 0.44
CA VAL A 79 -15.01 -6.06 -0.36
C VAL A 79 -13.80 -5.92 0.57
N ILE A 80 -12.92 -6.91 0.56
CA ILE A 80 -11.60 -6.87 1.22
C ILE A 80 -10.57 -6.74 0.12
N MET A 81 -9.94 -5.60 0.04
CA MET A 81 -8.94 -5.26 -0.97
C MET A 81 -7.67 -4.82 -0.23
N PRO A 82 -6.73 -5.75 0.06
CA PRO A 82 -5.55 -5.43 0.86
C PRO A 82 -4.81 -4.22 0.35
N PHE A 83 -4.39 -4.21 -0.91
CA PHE A 83 -3.91 -3.02 -1.60
C PHE A 83 -5.08 -2.32 -2.28
N LEU A 84 -5.39 -1.09 -1.88
CA LEU A 84 -6.52 -0.36 -2.45
C LEU A 84 -6.24 0.02 -3.91
N TYR A 85 -7.12 -0.42 -4.81
CA TYR A 85 -7.04 -0.10 -6.24
C TYR A 85 -6.96 1.40 -6.47
N GLU A 86 -6.00 1.83 -7.28
CA GLU A 86 -5.71 3.24 -7.62
C GLU A 86 -5.49 4.17 -6.41
N SER A 87 -5.02 3.63 -5.28
CA SER A 87 -4.84 4.38 -4.03
C SER A 87 -3.95 5.61 -4.17
N ARG A 88 -2.96 5.58 -5.08
CA ARG A 88 -2.08 6.71 -5.36
C ARG A 88 -2.74 7.82 -6.17
N GLN A 89 -3.87 7.52 -6.86
CA GLN A 89 -4.69 8.48 -7.58
C GLN A 89 -5.84 8.99 -6.69
N HIS A 90 -5.49 9.43 -5.48
CA HIS A 90 -6.41 9.91 -4.43
C HIS A 90 -6.73 11.40 -4.51
N ARG A 91 -5.93 12.16 -5.26
CA ARG A 91 -6.10 13.61 -5.49
C ARG A 91 -5.69 13.95 -6.91
N ARG A 92 -6.16 15.10 -7.38
CA ARG A 92 -5.72 15.68 -8.65
C ARG A 92 -5.35 17.14 -8.44
N SER A 93 -4.34 17.61 -9.14
CA SER A 93 -3.88 19.01 -9.14
C SER A 93 -3.99 19.66 -10.51
N ALA A 94 -4.29 18.88 -11.55
CA ALA A 94 -4.41 19.31 -12.92
C ALA A 94 -5.63 18.62 -13.60
N ARG A 95 -5.60 18.47 -14.92
CA ARG A 95 -6.61 17.70 -15.69
C ARG A 95 -6.29 16.21 -15.65
N GLU A 96 -6.51 15.62 -14.51
CA GLU A 96 -6.22 14.22 -14.20
C GLU A 96 -7.52 13.52 -13.81
N SER A 97 -7.58 12.22 -14.01
CA SER A 97 -8.65 11.38 -13.44
C SER A 97 -8.53 11.29 -11.91
N LEU A 98 -9.59 10.92 -11.24
CA LEU A 98 -9.64 10.70 -9.79
C LEU A 98 -10.06 9.24 -9.54
N ASP A 99 -9.22 8.31 -9.99
CA ASP A 99 -9.61 6.91 -10.18
C ASP A 99 -9.93 6.20 -8.87
N CYS A 100 -9.23 6.51 -7.79
CA CYS A 100 -9.54 5.92 -6.49
C CYS A 100 -10.98 6.28 -6.03
N ALA A 101 -11.36 7.55 -6.13
CA ALA A 101 -12.71 7.99 -5.74
C ALA A 101 -13.79 7.38 -6.65
N LEU A 102 -13.54 7.35 -7.96
CA LEU A 102 -14.45 6.75 -8.94
C LEU A 102 -14.64 5.26 -8.69
N ALA A 103 -13.57 4.53 -8.41
CA ALA A 103 -13.63 3.10 -8.10
C ALA A 103 -14.46 2.82 -6.83
N LEU A 104 -14.26 3.59 -5.76
CA LEU A 104 -15.06 3.46 -4.54
C LEU A 104 -16.53 3.74 -4.79
N GLN A 105 -16.85 4.79 -5.55
CA GLN A 105 -18.23 5.12 -5.91
C GLN A 105 -18.87 4.03 -6.77
N GLU A 106 -18.16 3.51 -7.77
CA GLU A 106 -18.62 2.44 -8.63
C GLU A 106 -18.99 1.18 -7.82
N LEU A 107 -18.09 0.72 -6.93
CA LEU A 107 -18.35 -0.43 -6.08
C LEU A 107 -19.59 -0.23 -5.20
N THR A 108 -19.75 0.95 -4.60
CA THR A 108 -20.91 1.24 -3.75
C THR A 108 -22.20 1.34 -4.53
N GLN A 109 -22.18 1.87 -5.76
CA GLN A 109 -23.31 1.88 -6.68
C GLN A 109 -23.71 0.48 -7.14
N MET A 110 -22.74 -0.45 -7.21
CA MET A 110 -23.01 -1.86 -7.49
C MET A 110 -23.54 -2.65 -6.28
N GLY A 111 -23.74 -2.00 -5.12
CA GLY A 111 -24.35 -2.60 -3.93
C GLY A 111 -23.34 -3.07 -2.88
N VAL A 112 -22.05 -2.68 -2.96
CA VAL A 112 -21.09 -2.91 -1.89
C VAL A 112 -21.43 -2.01 -0.70
N GLU A 113 -21.56 -2.60 0.49
CA GLU A 113 -21.89 -1.90 1.74
C GLU A 113 -20.65 -1.50 2.54
N SER A 114 -19.58 -2.28 2.45
CA SER A 114 -18.36 -2.07 3.21
C SER A 114 -17.13 -2.39 2.37
N ILE A 115 -16.11 -1.57 2.49
CA ILE A 115 -14.79 -1.78 1.88
C ILE A 115 -13.74 -1.77 2.98
N ILE A 116 -12.93 -2.83 3.04
CA ILE A 116 -11.83 -2.99 3.98
C ILE A 116 -10.54 -3.02 3.18
N THR A 117 -9.60 -2.18 3.54
CA THR A 117 -8.26 -2.14 2.97
C THR A 117 -7.21 -2.08 4.07
N PHE A 118 -5.94 -2.25 3.71
CA PHE A 118 -4.85 -2.06 4.65
C PHE A 118 -4.10 -0.79 4.27
N ASP A 119 -3.76 0.01 5.26
CA ASP A 119 -2.88 1.17 5.16
C ASP A 119 -3.09 1.99 3.88
N ALA A 120 -4.31 2.47 3.67
CA ALA A 120 -4.64 3.28 2.50
C ALA A 120 -3.65 4.44 2.34
N HIS A 121 -3.15 4.65 1.12
CA HIS A 121 -2.16 5.70 0.80
C HIS A 121 -2.60 7.08 1.33
N ASP A 122 -3.88 7.39 1.18
CA ASP A 122 -4.52 8.53 1.84
C ASP A 122 -5.90 8.10 2.38
N PRO A 123 -6.10 8.00 3.70
CA PRO A 123 -7.38 7.54 4.27
C PRO A 123 -8.54 8.49 3.99
N ARG A 124 -8.29 9.72 3.53
CA ARG A 124 -9.35 10.68 3.15
C ARG A 124 -10.13 10.27 1.91
N VAL A 125 -9.68 9.25 1.16
CA VAL A 125 -10.45 8.67 0.04
C VAL A 125 -11.84 8.19 0.47
N GLN A 126 -12.04 7.86 1.76
CA GLN A 126 -13.35 7.55 2.34
C GLN A 126 -14.40 8.66 2.13
N ASN A 127 -13.95 9.91 1.96
CA ASN A 127 -14.84 11.04 1.72
C ASN A 127 -15.59 10.93 0.37
N ALA A 128 -15.15 10.06 -0.54
CA ALA A 128 -15.86 9.78 -1.80
C ALA A 128 -17.15 8.98 -1.58
N ILE A 129 -17.28 8.28 -0.45
CA ILE A 129 -18.40 7.38 -0.12
C ILE A 129 -18.90 7.58 1.33
N PRO A 130 -19.32 8.80 1.73
CA PRO A 130 -19.55 9.18 3.13
C PRO A 130 -20.68 8.41 3.81
N LEU A 131 -21.54 7.73 3.07
CA LEU A 131 -22.69 6.96 3.57
C LEU A 131 -22.44 5.45 3.57
N LYS A 132 -21.21 5.01 3.28
CA LYS A 132 -20.80 3.60 3.26
C LYS A 132 -19.63 3.37 4.20
N SER A 133 -19.48 2.12 4.66
CA SER A 133 -18.36 1.75 5.52
C SER A 133 -17.07 1.67 4.69
N PHE A 134 -16.05 2.36 5.18
CA PHE A 134 -14.67 2.24 4.68
C PHE A 134 -13.73 2.10 5.86
N GLU A 135 -12.96 1.03 5.88
CA GLU A 135 -12.02 0.74 6.95
C GLU A 135 -10.62 0.55 6.38
N THR A 136 -9.65 1.24 6.96
CA THR A 136 -8.23 1.06 6.67
C THR A 136 -7.52 0.50 7.89
N VAL A 137 -7.04 -0.73 7.78
CA VAL A 137 -6.37 -1.45 8.87
C VAL A 137 -4.90 -1.10 8.88
N GLN A 138 -4.40 -0.61 10.01
CA GLN A 138 -2.99 -0.24 10.17
C GLN A 138 -2.17 -1.44 10.70
N PRO A 139 -1.07 -1.82 10.04
CA PRO A 139 -0.22 -2.94 10.47
C PRO A 139 0.78 -2.57 11.57
N THR A 140 0.67 -1.39 12.17
CA THR A 140 1.61 -0.83 13.15
C THR A 140 2.01 -1.81 14.25
N TYR A 141 1.03 -2.48 14.87
CA TYR A 141 1.30 -3.46 15.92
C TYR A 141 2.17 -4.63 15.40
N GLN A 142 1.91 -5.10 14.19
CA GLN A 142 2.65 -6.22 13.61
C GLN A 142 4.09 -5.81 13.29
N PHE A 143 4.32 -4.60 12.80
CA PHE A 143 5.66 -4.09 12.55
C PHE A 143 6.46 -3.87 13.82
N ILE A 144 5.85 -3.28 14.86
CA ILE A 144 6.51 -3.10 16.17
C ILE A 144 6.90 -4.48 16.73
N LYS A 145 5.98 -5.44 16.69
CA LYS A 145 6.24 -6.81 17.14
C LYS A 145 7.35 -7.48 16.34
N ALA A 146 7.34 -7.33 15.01
CA ALA A 146 8.37 -7.88 14.14
C ALA A 146 9.73 -7.23 14.40
N LEU A 147 9.78 -5.92 14.60
CA LEU A 147 11.00 -5.19 14.91
C LEU A 147 11.60 -5.68 16.23
N LEU A 148 10.82 -5.74 17.32
CA LEU A 148 11.23 -6.23 18.62
C LEU A 148 11.71 -7.69 18.60
N LYS A 149 11.14 -8.51 17.72
CA LYS A 149 11.54 -9.93 17.59
C LYS A 149 12.83 -10.12 16.81
N ASN A 150 13.11 -9.22 15.85
CA ASN A 150 14.18 -9.43 14.87
C ASN A 150 15.35 -8.46 15.02
N VAL A 151 15.27 -7.52 15.96
CA VAL A 151 16.35 -6.57 16.24
C VAL A 151 16.73 -6.69 17.71
N ASP A 152 17.89 -7.30 17.93
CA ASP A 152 18.43 -7.43 19.28
C ASP A 152 18.84 -6.06 19.83
N ASP A 153 18.73 -5.88 21.14
CA ASP A 153 19.13 -4.68 21.87
C ASP A 153 18.47 -3.36 21.41
N LEU A 154 17.30 -3.45 20.75
CA LEU A 154 16.55 -2.27 20.36
C LEU A 154 16.00 -1.56 21.60
N LYS A 155 16.38 -0.29 21.79
CA LYS A 155 15.89 0.56 22.85
C LYS A 155 14.83 1.49 22.30
N ILE A 156 13.63 1.45 22.89
CA ILE A 156 12.50 2.30 22.50
C ILE A 156 12.37 3.45 23.48
N ASP A 157 13.12 4.49 23.24
CA ASP A 157 13.10 5.76 23.96
C ASP A 157 13.58 6.90 23.03
N THR A 158 13.39 8.13 23.44
CA THR A 158 13.73 9.35 22.67
C THR A 158 15.22 9.53 22.43
N ASP A 159 16.08 8.94 23.27
CA ASP A 159 17.54 9.07 23.14
C ASP A 159 18.13 8.09 22.13
N HIS A 160 17.44 6.96 21.87
CA HIS A 160 17.99 5.85 21.10
C HIS A 160 17.24 5.56 19.80
N LEU A 161 15.97 5.95 19.67
CA LEU A 161 15.14 5.62 18.51
C LEU A 161 14.35 6.82 18.01
N MET A 162 14.25 6.96 16.69
CA MET A 162 13.44 7.99 16.03
C MET A 162 12.65 7.39 14.88
N VAL A 163 11.39 7.83 14.73
CA VAL A 163 10.59 7.52 13.53
C VAL A 163 10.89 8.53 12.45
N ILE A 164 11.04 8.06 11.22
CA ILE A 164 11.34 8.91 10.05
C ILE A 164 10.23 8.80 9.02
N SER A 165 9.68 9.95 8.64
CA SER A 165 8.84 10.08 7.45
C SER A 165 9.72 10.34 6.24
N PRO A 166 9.65 9.50 5.17
CA PRO A 166 10.48 9.69 3.98
C PRO A 166 10.07 10.92 3.16
N ASP A 167 8.83 11.38 3.31
CA ASP A 167 8.31 12.60 2.69
C ASP A 167 7.06 13.12 3.40
N GLU A 168 6.43 14.16 2.85
CA GLU A 168 5.22 14.79 3.42
C GLU A 168 4.00 13.83 3.41
N GLY A 169 3.92 12.94 2.42
CA GLY A 169 2.80 12.01 2.26
C GLY A 169 2.71 11.00 3.38
N ALA A 170 3.85 10.51 3.86
CA ALA A 170 3.93 9.50 4.91
C ALA A 170 3.85 10.10 6.34
N MET A 171 3.80 11.44 6.49
CA MET A 171 3.90 12.12 7.79
C MET A 171 2.81 11.67 8.78
N GLY A 172 1.56 11.56 8.33
CA GLY A 172 0.46 11.14 9.21
C GLY A 172 0.67 9.74 9.79
N ARG A 173 1.22 8.83 8.98
CA ARG A 173 1.57 7.47 9.38
C ARG A 173 2.73 7.48 10.37
N ALA A 174 3.79 8.21 10.07
CA ALA A 174 4.95 8.33 10.94
C ALA A 174 4.60 8.94 12.31
N VAL A 175 3.74 9.96 12.35
CA VAL A 175 3.21 10.54 13.60
C VAL A 175 2.47 9.48 14.41
N TYR A 176 1.65 8.65 13.77
CA TYR A 176 0.94 7.59 14.49
C TYR A 176 1.91 6.59 15.13
N TYR A 177 2.94 6.15 14.42
CA TYR A 177 3.98 5.26 14.97
C TYR A 177 4.75 5.92 16.12
N ALA A 178 5.18 7.17 15.94
CA ALA A 178 5.90 7.92 16.97
C ALA A 178 5.07 8.05 18.27
N ASN A 179 3.78 8.33 18.13
CA ASN A 179 2.87 8.41 19.28
C ASN A 179 2.68 7.05 19.98
N VAL A 180 2.55 5.96 19.23
CA VAL A 180 2.41 4.62 19.80
C VAL A 180 3.68 4.20 20.55
N LEU A 181 4.85 4.57 20.02
CA LEU A 181 6.15 4.24 20.63
C LEU A 181 6.60 5.25 21.72
N GLY A 182 6.00 6.42 21.76
CA GLY A 182 6.38 7.49 22.70
C GLY A 182 7.74 8.10 22.38
N ILE A 183 8.11 8.22 21.09
CA ILE A 183 9.43 8.69 20.64
C ILE A 183 9.31 9.85 19.64
N ASP A 184 10.46 10.45 19.33
CA ASP A 184 10.55 11.58 18.40
C ASP A 184 10.31 11.16 16.96
N ILE A 185 9.94 12.17 16.14
CA ILE A 185 9.76 12.04 14.70
C ILE A 185 10.68 13.00 13.95
N GLY A 186 11.21 12.53 12.82
CA GLY A 186 11.84 13.36 11.81
C GLY A 186 11.17 13.17 10.45
N MET A 187 11.32 14.13 9.55
CA MET A 187 10.80 14.00 8.20
C MET A 187 11.78 14.57 7.17
N PHE A 188 11.71 14.02 5.97
CA PHE A 188 12.38 14.59 4.81
C PHE A 188 11.41 15.41 3.97
N TYR A 189 11.88 16.59 3.59
CA TYR A 189 11.18 17.49 2.68
C TYR A 189 11.94 17.53 1.35
N LYS A 190 11.24 17.24 0.25
CA LYS A 190 11.78 17.31 -1.11
C LYS A 190 11.68 18.74 -1.62
N ARG A 191 12.73 19.54 -1.45
CA ARG A 191 12.80 20.89 -2.04
C ARG A 191 12.96 20.79 -3.54
N ARG A 192 12.00 21.34 -4.28
CA ARG A 192 11.99 21.34 -5.75
C ARG A 192 12.45 22.68 -6.30
N ASP A 193 13.16 22.66 -7.42
CA ASP A 193 13.48 23.87 -8.19
C ASP A 193 12.29 24.23 -9.08
N TYR A 194 11.48 25.16 -8.61
CA TYR A 194 10.35 25.66 -9.38
C TYR A 194 10.75 26.58 -10.53
N SER A 195 12.04 26.95 -10.66
CA SER A 195 12.56 27.75 -11.77
C SER A 195 12.84 26.92 -13.02
N LYS A 196 12.87 25.59 -12.90
CA LYS A 196 13.20 24.66 -13.99
C LYS A 196 12.15 23.56 -14.11
N ILE A 197 11.91 23.15 -15.34
CA ILE A 197 11.08 21.98 -15.66
C ILE A 197 11.97 21.03 -16.48
N VAL A 198 12.17 19.82 -15.97
CA VAL A 198 12.87 18.72 -16.65
C VAL A 198 11.92 17.55 -16.75
N ASP A 199 11.68 17.06 -17.96
CA ASP A 199 10.73 15.96 -18.25
C ASP A 199 9.33 16.18 -17.62
N GLY A 200 8.84 17.42 -17.70
CA GLY A 200 7.52 17.80 -17.16
C GLY A 200 7.43 17.91 -15.64
N ARG A 201 8.56 17.84 -14.92
CA ARG A 201 8.61 17.93 -13.46
C ARG A 201 9.66 18.93 -12.98
N ASN A 202 9.41 19.54 -11.83
CA ASN A 202 10.42 20.36 -11.18
C ASN A 202 11.47 19.44 -10.53
N PRO A 203 12.77 19.58 -10.86
CA PRO A 203 13.80 18.72 -10.30
C PRO A 203 13.94 18.91 -8.78
N ILE A 204 14.23 17.82 -8.07
CA ILE A 204 14.53 17.87 -6.63
C ILE A 204 15.94 18.43 -6.47
N ILE A 205 16.07 19.53 -5.69
CA ILE A 205 17.36 20.20 -5.45
C ILE A 205 18.02 19.66 -4.19
N ALA A 206 17.23 19.34 -3.17
CA ALA A 206 17.72 18.89 -1.89
C ALA A 206 16.65 18.08 -1.14
N HIS A 207 17.12 17.12 -0.34
CA HIS A 207 16.35 16.47 0.70
C HIS A 207 16.71 17.19 2.02
N GLU A 208 15.81 18.06 2.48
CA GLU A 208 16.00 18.74 3.77
C GLU A 208 15.38 17.89 4.87
N PHE A 209 16.12 17.71 5.96
CA PHE A 209 15.64 17.00 7.14
C PHE A 209 15.09 17.99 8.16
N LEU A 210 13.89 17.71 8.65
CA LEU A 210 13.24 18.43 9.73
C LEU A 210 13.04 17.46 10.91
N GLY A 211 13.67 17.75 12.03
CA GLY A 211 13.61 16.92 13.22
C GLY A 211 14.70 17.27 14.22
N SER A 212 14.69 16.63 15.37
CA SER A 212 15.77 16.71 16.37
C SER A 212 17.03 15.99 15.86
N ASP A 213 18.14 16.14 16.58
CA ASP A 213 19.39 15.46 16.26
C ASP A 213 19.20 13.94 16.31
N LEU A 214 19.70 13.26 15.29
CA LEU A 214 19.61 11.80 15.14
C LEU A 214 20.99 11.09 15.21
N GLU A 215 22.07 11.85 15.51
CA GLU A 215 23.42 11.26 15.61
C GLU A 215 23.43 10.15 16.66
N GLY A 216 23.84 8.95 16.25
CA GLY A 216 23.95 7.76 17.09
C GLY A 216 22.63 7.04 17.39
N LYS A 217 21.48 7.58 16.96
CA LYS A 217 20.18 6.92 17.15
C LYS A 217 19.91 5.88 16.08
N ASP A 218 19.18 4.85 16.45
CA ASP A 218 18.51 3.97 15.51
C ASP A 218 17.31 4.73 14.87
N VAL A 219 16.98 4.40 13.64
CA VAL A 219 15.85 5.05 12.96
C VAL A 219 14.96 4.04 12.27
N ILE A 220 13.65 4.31 12.24
CA ILE A 220 12.67 3.52 11.51
C ILE A 220 12.04 4.43 10.45
N ILE A 221 12.26 4.13 9.18
CA ILE A 221 11.58 4.79 8.06
C ILE A 221 10.24 4.08 7.87
N ILE A 222 9.13 4.85 7.91
CA ILE A 222 7.77 4.32 7.81
C ILE A 222 7.11 4.85 6.56
N ASP A 223 6.57 3.93 5.72
CA ASP A 223 5.75 4.29 4.56
C ASP A 223 4.63 3.25 4.34
N ASP A 224 3.69 3.54 3.42
CA ASP A 224 2.67 2.56 3.02
C ASP A 224 3.24 1.52 2.05
N MET A 225 4.11 1.91 1.13
CA MET A 225 4.64 1.00 0.13
C MET A 225 6.10 1.26 -0.26
N ILE A 226 6.77 0.19 -0.63
CA ILE A 226 8.03 0.23 -1.38
C ILE A 226 7.69 -0.13 -2.83
N SER A 227 7.77 0.85 -3.74
CA SER A 227 7.62 0.62 -5.18
C SER A 227 8.98 0.24 -5.78
N SER A 228 9.73 1.17 -6.38
CA SER A 228 11.09 0.92 -6.88
C SER A 228 12.17 0.86 -5.78
N GLY A 229 11.87 1.41 -4.60
CA GLY A 229 12.78 1.48 -3.47
C GLY A 229 13.78 2.63 -3.49
N GLU A 230 13.91 3.34 -4.60
CA GLU A 230 14.93 4.42 -4.75
C GLU A 230 14.78 5.50 -3.69
N SER A 231 13.56 5.98 -3.45
CA SER A 231 13.31 7.00 -2.42
C SER A 231 13.73 6.56 -1.02
N MET A 232 13.56 5.27 -0.68
CA MET A 232 13.96 4.71 0.62
C MET A 232 15.48 4.68 0.76
N ILE A 233 16.18 4.29 -0.31
CA ILE A 233 17.65 4.21 -0.34
C ILE A 233 18.25 5.62 -0.26
N ASP A 234 17.67 6.60 -0.96
CA ASP A 234 18.09 7.99 -0.89
C ASP A 234 17.95 8.56 0.53
N VAL A 235 16.80 8.31 1.16
CA VAL A 235 16.55 8.71 2.55
C VAL A 235 17.53 8.00 3.50
N ALA A 236 17.76 6.70 3.35
CA ALA A 236 18.71 5.96 4.18
C ALA A 236 20.14 6.49 4.02
N THR A 237 20.55 6.83 2.79
CA THR A 237 21.85 7.43 2.51
C THR A 237 22.02 8.76 3.24
N GLU A 238 21.00 9.62 3.21
CA GLU A 238 21.06 10.91 3.89
C GLU A 238 21.04 10.76 5.42
N LEU A 239 20.31 9.78 5.95
CA LEU A 239 20.32 9.45 7.38
C LEU A 239 21.72 8.97 7.85
N LYS A 240 22.39 8.12 7.06
CA LYS A 240 23.78 7.72 7.37
C LYS A 240 24.75 8.89 7.31
N ARG A 241 24.59 9.83 6.39
CA ARG A 241 25.39 11.08 6.39
C ARG A 241 25.20 11.90 7.67
N ARG A 242 24.01 11.82 8.28
CA ARG A 242 23.69 12.43 9.59
C ARG A 242 24.07 11.56 10.76
N LYS A 243 24.82 10.48 10.52
CA LYS A 243 25.36 9.56 11.50
C LYS A 243 24.28 8.76 12.28
N ALA A 244 23.14 8.46 11.63
CA ALA A 244 22.22 7.46 12.16
C ALA A 244 22.98 6.13 12.40
N ASN A 245 22.67 5.46 13.50
CA ASN A 245 23.28 4.18 13.84
C ASN A 245 22.72 3.08 12.93
N ARG A 246 21.61 2.46 13.27
CA ARG A 246 20.94 1.44 12.45
C ARG A 246 19.73 2.06 11.76
N ILE A 247 19.45 1.60 10.54
CA ILE A 247 18.31 2.05 9.74
C ILE A 247 17.40 0.87 9.43
N PHE A 248 16.17 0.94 9.90
CA PHE A 248 15.11 -0.01 9.62
C PHE A 248 14.10 0.64 8.69
N VAL A 249 13.59 -0.12 7.73
CA VAL A 249 12.52 0.32 6.83
C VAL A 249 11.29 -0.54 7.11
N ALA A 250 10.14 0.07 7.30
CA ALA A 250 8.87 -0.64 7.44
C ALA A 250 7.83 -0.05 6.48
N ALA A 251 7.34 -0.88 5.57
CA ALA A 251 6.29 -0.51 4.63
C ALA A 251 5.24 -1.62 4.53
N THR A 252 3.98 -1.24 4.50
CA THR A 252 2.88 -2.21 4.43
C THR A 252 2.97 -3.07 3.19
N PHE A 253 3.27 -2.46 2.03
CA PHE A 253 3.33 -3.17 0.76
C PHE A 253 4.74 -3.16 0.17
N GLY A 254 5.35 -4.34 0.09
CA GLY A 254 6.63 -4.55 -0.57
C GLY A 254 6.41 -4.93 -2.04
N LEU A 255 6.15 -3.95 -2.91
CA LEU A 255 5.91 -4.22 -4.34
C LEU A 255 7.19 -4.57 -5.10
N PHE A 256 8.31 -3.98 -4.72
CA PHE A 256 9.64 -4.22 -5.29
C PHE A 256 9.64 -4.31 -6.82
N THR A 257 9.02 -3.32 -7.47
CA THR A 257 8.78 -3.32 -8.92
C THR A 257 10.04 -3.41 -9.77
N ASN A 258 11.21 -3.07 -9.20
CA ASN A 258 12.52 -3.14 -9.84
C ASN A 258 13.44 -4.23 -9.24
N GLY A 259 12.83 -5.23 -8.56
CA GLY A 259 13.59 -6.29 -7.87
C GLY A 259 14.14 -5.85 -6.51
N MET A 260 14.91 -6.74 -5.88
CA MET A 260 15.47 -6.56 -4.53
C MET A 260 16.95 -6.17 -4.55
N GLU A 261 17.62 -6.24 -5.69
CA GLU A 261 19.09 -6.10 -5.81
C GLU A 261 19.62 -4.82 -5.21
N LYS A 262 18.89 -3.70 -5.37
CA LYS A 262 19.28 -2.41 -4.77
C LYS A 262 19.20 -2.41 -3.24
N PHE A 263 18.27 -3.17 -2.66
CA PHE A 263 18.17 -3.33 -1.21
C PHE A 263 19.27 -4.24 -0.66
N ASP A 264 19.62 -5.31 -1.37
CA ASP A 264 20.73 -6.20 -1.03
C ASP A 264 22.04 -5.42 -1.03
N GLU A 265 22.30 -4.62 -2.10
CA GLU A 265 23.45 -3.72 -2.14
C GLU A 265 23.45 -2.67 -1.01
N ALA A 266 22.29 -2.09 -0.69
CA ALA A 266 22.17 -1.13 0.40
C ALA A 266 22.46 -1.76 1.75
N HIS A 267 22.05 -3.02 1.94
CA HIS A 267 22.37 -3.79 3.15
C HIS A 267 23.87 -4.11 3.23
N GLU A 268 24.48 -4.61 2.17
CA GLU A 268 25.92 -4.90 2.11
C GLU A 268 26.79 -3.66 2.37
N LYS A 269 26.34 -2.48 1.92
CA LYS A 269 26.99 -1.20 2.17
C LYS A 269 26.71 -0.64 3.58
N GLY A 270 25.90 -1.32 4.40
CA GLY A 270 25.51 -0.86 5.74
C GLY A 270 24.61 0.37 5.74
N LEU A 271 23.91 0.65 4.63
CA LEU A 271 22.96 1.77 4.54
C LEU A 271 21.62 1.42 5.17
N ILE A 272 21.16 0.18 5.00
CA ILE A 272 19.90 -0.33 5.56
C ILE A 272 20.18 -1.62 6.30
N ASP A 273 19.79 -1.67 7.56
CA ASP A 273 20.02 -2.85 8.40
C ASP A 273 18.91 -3.90 8.22
N LYS A 274 17.66 -3.46 8.02
CA LYS A 274 16.52 -4.38 7.85
C LYS A 274 15.37 -3.71 7.12
N VAL A 275 14.70 -4.51 6.29
CA VAL A 275 13.42 -4.14 5.65
C VAL A 275 12.32 -5.06 6.17
N LEU A 276 11.20 -4.47 6.58
CA LEU A 276 10.03 -5.15 7.08
C LEU A 276 8.84 -4.82 6.18
N THR A 277 8.19 -5.83 5.66
CA THR A 277 6.95 -5.70 4.90
C THR A 277 5.92 -6.72 5.38
N THR A 278 4.67 -6.54 5.00
CA THR A 278 3.65 -7.57 5.16
C THR A 278 3.68 -8.55 3.99
N ASN A 279 2.87 -9.59 4.07
CA ASN A 279 2.61 -10.54 2.98
C ASN A 279 1.25 -10.29 2.33
N LEU A 280 0.83 -9.03 2.23
CA LEU A 280 -0.49 -8.65 1.68
C LEU A 280 -0.47 -8.49 0.15
N VAL A 281 0.71 -8.48 -0.46
CA VAL A 281 0.94 -8.43 -1.92
C VAL A 281 2.04 -9.39 -2.29
#